data_d1b67def5b6bc56e9527734be9f14eea
#
_entry.id   d1b67def5b6bc56e9527734be9f14eea
#
_cell.length_a   1.000
_cell.length_b   1.000
_cell.length_c   1.000
_cell.angle_alpha   90.00
_cell.angle_beta   90.00
_cell.angle_gamma   90.00
#
_symmetry.space_group_name_H-M   'P 1'
#
loop_
_entity.id
_entity.type
_entity.pdbx_description
1 polymer ?
#
loop_
_entity_poly.entity_id
_entity_poly.type
_entity_poly.pdbx_seq_one_letter_code
_entity_poly.pdbx_strand_id
1 'polypeptide(L)'
;VSSSIFTSLQPIWVFLIMVFFYKEKATWMKILGILIGLSGALVCILTQQSDDLAADAFNGNMLCLASSVFYAVYLVLSQRILQKVGTMTMLRYTFTGAAFSSLLILPIEGFHAPLFSEPFHWWPFAVLMFVLIFPTVISYLLIPIGLKYLKTTLVAIYGYLILIVATITSLLIGQDRFSWTQTFAIICICAGVYLVEIAEGKEKKTVKV
;
A
#
# COMPACT_ATOMS: atom_id res chain seq x y z
N VAL A 1 12.52 -0.61 -8.65
CA VAL A 1 12.47 0.85 -8.31
C VAL A 1 11.20 1.47 -8.87
N SER A 2 10.91 1.32 -10.16
CA SER A 2 9.73 1.97 -10.79
C SER A 2 8.40 1.58 -10.14
N SER A 3 8.17 0.30 -9.87
CA SER A 3 6.94 -0.20 -9.25
C SER A 3 6.70 0.42 -7.86
N SER A 4 7.74 0.54 -7.04
CA SER A 4 7.64 1.13 -5.70
C SER A 4 7.32 2.63 -5.74
N ILE A 5 7.79 3.35 -6.78
CA ILE A 5 7.45 4.77 -6.99
C ILE A 5 5.94 4.90 -7.25
N PHE A 6 5.37 4.06 -8.13
CA PHE A 6 3.94 4.11 -8.43
C PHE A 6 3.06 3.71 -7.23
N THR A 7 3.50 2.75 -6.43
CA THR A 7 2.78 2.39 -5.20
C THR A 7 2.81 3.51 -4.17
N SER A 8 3.86 4.31 -4.11
CA SER A 8 3.93 5.46 -3.21
C SER A 8 3.02 6.63 -3.60
N LEU A 9 2.46 6.62 -4.83
CA LEU A 9 1.44 7.58 -5.26
C LEU A 9 0.03 7.29 -4.72
N GLN A 10 -0.20 6.12 -4.12
CA GLN A 10 -1.53 5.73 -3.62
C GLN A 10 -2.21 6.78 -2.72
N PRO A 11 -1.56 7.40 -1.74
CA PRO A 11 -2.20 8.42 -0.91
C PRO A 11 -2.67 9.64 -1.70
N ILE A 12 -1.96 10.00 -2.78
CA ILE A 12 -2.37 11.09 -3.66
C ILE A 12 -3.67 10.73 -4.39
N TRP A 13 -3.75 9.52 -4.96
CA TRP A 13 -4.95 9.05 -5.63
C TRP A 13 -6.14 8.98 -4.69
N VAL A 14 -5.95 8.43 -3.48
CA VAL A 14 -6.99 8.40 -2.45
C VAL A 14 -7.45 9.81 -2.11
N PHE A 15 -6.53 10.74 -1.87
CA PHE A 15 -6.86 12.12 -1.55
C PHE A 15 -7.63 12.80 -2.68
N LEU A 16 -7.18 12.65 -3.93
CA LEU A 16 -7.89 13.20 -5.10
C LEU A 16 -9.31 12.65 -5.21
N ILE A 17 -9.48 11.32 -5.07
CA ILE A 17 -10.81 10.69 -5.13
C ILE A 17 -11.70 11.25 -4.01
N MET A 18 -11.19 11.39 -2.79
CA MET A 18 -11.94 11.90 -1.65
C MET A 18 -12.34 13.36 -1.84
N VAL A 19 -11.47 14.19 -2.41
CA VAL A 19 -11.78 15.61 -2.67
C VAL A 19 -12.78 15.76 -3.82
N PHE A 20 -12.53 15.11 -4.97
CA PHE A 20 -13.35 15.31 -6.17
C PHE A 20 -14.72 14.63 -6.11
N PHE A 21 -14.76 13.36 -5.66
CA PHE A 21 -16.00 12.59 -5.66
C PHE A 21 -16.80 12.73 -4.35
N TYR A 22 -16.11 12.94 -3.24
CA TYR A 22 -16.74 12.96 -1.92
C TYR A 22 -16.74 14.33 -1.26
N LYS A 23 -16.22 15.35 -1.96
CA LYS A 23 -16.18 16.75 -1.50
C LYS A 23 -15.55 16.89 -0.11
N GLU A 24 -14.56 16.05 0.20
CA GLU A 24 -13.82 16.20 1.45
C GLU A 24 -13.02 17.50 1.43
N LYS A 25 -12.94 18.19 2.57
CA LYS A 25 -12.22 19.46 2.63
C LYS A 25 -10.73 19.25 2.40
N ALA A 26 -10.21 19.87 1.34
CA ALA A 26 -8.79 19.91 1.05
C ALA A 26 -8.11 20.93 1.98
N THR A 27 -7.62 20.49 3.13
CA THR A 27 -6.89 21.35 4.05
C THR A 27 -5.42 21.45 3.63
N TRP A 28 -4.83 22.64 3.65
CA TRP A 28 -3.42 22.86 3.32
C TRP A 28 -2.48 21.91 4.09
N MET A 29 -2.79 21.61 5.34
CA MET A 29 -2.00 20.66 6.14
C MET A 29 -2.03 19.24 5.59
N LYS A 30 -3.16 18.77 5.04
CA LYS A 30 -3.24 17.46 4.38
C LYS A 30 -2.38 17.43 3.12
N ILE A 31 -2.50 18.47 2.29
CA ILE A 31 -1.72 18.58 1.05
C ILE A 31 -0.22 18.59 1.36
N LEU A 32 0.22 19.43 2.28
CA LEU A 32 1.62 19.50 2.70
C LEU A 32 2.11 18.17 3.30
N GLY A 33 1.32 17.53 4.14
CA GLY A 33 1.66 16.23 4.73
C GLY A 33 1.83 15.14 3.68
N ILE A 34 0.94 15.07 2.69
CA ILE A 34 1.01 14.12 1.57
C ILE A 34 2.27 14.38 0.73
N LEU A 35 2.56 15.64 0.40
CA LEU A 35 3.73 16.01 -0.41
C LEU A 35 5.05 15.72 0.32
N ILE A 36 5.13 16.03 1.61
CA ILE A 36 6.32 15.74 2.42
C ILE A 36 6.50 14.22 2.57
N GLY A 37 5.45 13.47 2.87
CA GLY A 37 5.51 12.02 2.95
C GLY A 37 5.91 11.37 1.63
N LEU A 38 5.37 11.86 0.50
CA LEU A 38 5.75 11.40 -0.83
C LEU A 38 7.22 11.70 -1.14
N SER A 39 7.71 12.91 -0.84
CA SER A 39 9.12 13.26 -1.08
C SER A 39 10.05 12.34 -0.30
N GLY A 40 9.74 12.04 0.96
CA GLY A 40 10.48 11.07 1.78
C GLY A 40 10.43 9.66 1.19
N ALA A 41 9.25 9.20 0.75
CA ALA A 41 9.09 7.90 0.12
C ALA A 41 9.91 7.77 -1.17
N LEU A 42 9.90 8.79 -2.03
CA LEU A 42 10.68 8.82 -3.26
C LEU A 42 12.19 8.77 -2.98
N VAL A 43 12.68 9.57 -2.02
CA VAL A 43 14.09 9.54 -1.61
C VAL A 43 14.47 8.16 -1.10
N CYS A 44 13.64 7.53 -0.28
CA CYS A 44 13.88 6.18 0.24
C CYS A 44 14.00 5.15 -0.90
N ILE A 45 13.09 5.21 -1.89
CA ILE A 45 13.06 4.27 -3.02
C ILE A 45 14.25 4.50 -3.97
N LEU A 46 14.60 5.76 -4.25
CA LEU A 46 15.69 6.09 -5.16
C LEU A 46 17.07 5.77 -4.58
N THR A 47 17.19 5.70 -3.26
CA THR A 47 18.43 5.28 -2.59
C THR A 47 18.61 3.77 -2.54
N GLN A 48 17.56 2.98 -2.74
CA GLN A 48 17.63 1.53 -2.91
C GLN A 48 17.96 1.22 -4.37
N GLN A 49 19.24 1.13 -4.68
CA GLN A 49 19.70 0.78 -6.04
C GLN A 49 19.31 -0.66 -6.37
N SER A 50 18.55 -0.82 -7.45
CA SER A 50 18.39 -2.10 -8.14
C SER A 50 18.77 -1.93 -9.61
N ASP A 51 19.73 -2.73 -10.07
CA ASP A 51 20.33 -2.68 -11.41
C ASP A 51 19.44 -3.28 -12.53
N ASP A 52 18.16 -3.52 -12.27
CA ASP A 52 17.27 -4.14 -13.23
C ASP A 52 16.70 -3.13 -14.25
N LEU A 53 17.38 -3.02 -15.37
CA LEU A 53 16.87 -2.44 -16.62
C LEU A 53 15.96 -3.49 -17.32
N ALA A 54 14.68 -3.52 -16.98
CA ALA A 54 13.71 -4.36 -17.67
C ALA A 54 13.45 -3.83 -19.09
N ALA A 55 13.50 -4.71 -20.09
CA ALA A 55 13.31 -4.39 -21.49
C ALA A 55 11.92 -3.79 -21.82
N ASP A 56 10.89 -4.08 -21.00
CA ASP A 56 9.52 -3.58 -21.13
C ASP A 56 9.09 -2.63 -19.99
N ALA A 57 9.99 -1.73 -19.60
CA ALA A 57 9.75 -0.81 -18.48
C ALA A 57 8.48 0.04 -18.65
N PHE A 58 8.12 0.44 -19.86
CA PHE A 58 6.95 1.29 -20.10
C PHE A 58 5.63 0.58 -19.80
N ASN A 59 5.43 -0.63 -20.32
CA ASN A 59 4.21 -1.41 -20.10
C ASN A 59 4.07 -1.79 -18.62
N GLY A 60 5.17 -2.22 -17.99
CA GLY A 60 5.19 -2.50 -16.56
C GLY A 60 4.84 -1.28 -15.69
N ASN A 61 5.37 -0.11 -16.05
CA ASN A 61 5.09 1.14 -15.34
C ASN A 61 3.61 1.57 -15.47
N MET A 62 3.02 1.40 -16.67
CA MET A 62 1.59 1.68 -16.89
C MET A 62 0.70 0.75 -16.06
N LEU A 63 1.03 -0.53 -15.99
CA LEU A 63 0.31 -1.51 -15.14
C LEU A 63 0.44 -1.17 -13.66
N CYS A 64 1.61 -0.77 -13.18
CA CYS A 64 1.82 -0.35 -11.80
C CYS A 64 1.02 0.93 -11.46
N LEU A 65 0.99 1.89 -12.39
CA LEU A 65 0.19 3.11 -12.21
C LEU A 65 -1.30 2.77 -12.17
N ALA A 66 -1.80 1.97 -13.10
CA ALA A 66 -3.19 1.51 -13.10
C ALA A 66 -3.53 0.76 -11.80
N SER A 67 -2.67 -0.14 -11.35
CA SER A 67 -2.82 -0.87 -10.08
C SER A 67 -2.93 0.08 -8.88
N SER A 68 -2.11 1.14 -8.82
CA SER A 68 -2.15 2.12 -7.72
C SER A 68 -3.46 2.91 -7.69
N VAL A 69 -4.02 3.25 -8.85
CA VAL A 69 -5.33 3.91 -8.97
C VAL A 69 -6.46 2.96 -8.54
N PHE A 70 -6.47 1.72 -9.04
CA PHE A 70 -7.47 0.72 -8.65
C PHE A 70 -7.43 0.41 -7.15
N TYR A 71 -6.24 0.35 -6.57
CA TYR A 71 -6.11 0.17 -5.12
C TYR A 71 -6.65 1.35 -4.33
N ALA A 72 -6.44 2.59 -4.79
CA ALA A 72 -7.04 3.78 -4.18
C ALA A 72 -8.58 3.75 -4.25
N VAL A 73 -9.13 3.37 -5.40
CA VAL A 73 -10.58 3.17 -5.57
C VAL A 73 -11.09 2.08 -4.62
N TYR A 74 -10.38 0.96 -4.52
CA TYR A 74 -10.69 -0.12 -3.58
C TYR A 74 -10.74 0.38 -2.14
N LEU A 75 -9.75 1.14 -1.66
CA LEU A 75 -9.74 1.68 -0.30
C LEU A 75 -10.93 2.59 -0.02
N VAL A 76 -11.24 3.49 -0.96
CA VAL A 76 -12.36 4.44 -0.82
C VAL A 76 -13.71 3.73 -0.82
N LEU A 77 -13.94 2.80 -1.74
CA LEU A 77 -15.18 2.01 -1.80
C LEU A 77 -15.31 1.09 -0.57
N SER A 78 -14.21 0.46 -0.17
CA SER A 78 -14.16 -0.43 0.98
C SER A 78 -14.60 0.27 2.27
N GLN A 79 -14.18 1.50 2.50
CA GLN A 79 -14.58 2.25 3.69
C GLN A 79 -16.11 2.41 3.76
N ARG A 80 -16.77 2.67 2.63
CA ARG A 80 -18.22 2.85 2.58
C ARG A 80 -19.00 1.55 2.71
N ILE A 81 -18.50 0.50 2.05
CA ILE A 81 -19.13 -0.82 2.11
C ILE A 81 -19.04 -1.37 3.54
N LEU A 82 -17.91 -1.14 4.20
CA LEU A 82 -17.65 -1.60 5.56
C LEU A 82 -18.63 -1.05 6.59
N GLN A 83 -19.12 0.17 6.37
CA GLN A 83 -20.14 0.79 7.23
C GLN A 83 -21.51 0.07 7.13
N LYS A 84 -21.76 -0.64 6.02
CA LYS A 84 -23.05 -1.30 5.74
C LYS A 84 -23.03 -2.80 6.03
N VAL A 85 -21.95 -3.51 5.66
CA VAL A 85 -21.94 -4.99 5.64
C VAL A 85 -21.03 -5.65 6.66
N GLY A 86 -20.17 -4.90 7.33
CA GLY A 86 -19.20 -5.45 8.29
C GLY A 86 -17.97 -6.09 7.64
N THR A 87 -16.91 -6.25 8.45
CA THR A 87 -15.57 -6.63 7.99
C THR A 87 -15.53 -8.03 7.36
N MET A 88 -16.12 -9.03 8.02
CA MET A 88 -16.07 -10.42 7.54
C MET A 88 -16.82 -10.63 6.23
N THR A 89 -17.96 -9.98 6.08
CA THR A 89 -18.73 -10.05 4.84
C THR A 89 -17.98 -9.41 3.69
N MET A 90 -17.37 -8.25 3.91
CA MET A 90 -16.54 -7.59 2.91
C MET A 90 -15.35 -8.47 2.50
N LEU A 91 -14.64 -9.08 3.45
CA LEU A 91 -13.52 -9.98 3.16
C LEU A 91 -13.94 -11.18 2.31
N ARG A 92 -15.08 -11.80 2.62
CA ARG A 92 -15.62 -12.89 1.80
C ARG A 92 -15.78 -12.47 0.34
N TYR A 93 -16.40 -11.33 0.07
CA TYR A 93 -16.56 -10.83 -1.31
C TYR A 93 -15.24 -10.47 -1.96
N THR A 94 -14.30 -9.89 -1.23
CA THR A 94 -12.97 -9.54 -1.76
C THR A 94 -12.21 -10.80 -2.16
N PHE A 95 -12.14 -11.82 -1.30
CA PHE A 95 -11.42 -13.05 -1.59
C PHE A 95 -12.12 -13.91 -2.66
N THR A 96 -13.44 -13.97 -2.67
CA THR A 96 -14.17 -14.67 -3.74
C THR A 96 -13.99 -13.97 -5.09
N GLY A 97 -14.01 -12.64 -5.13
CA GLY A 97 -13.73 -11.87 -6.32
C GLY A 97 -12.29 -12.08 -6.83
N ALA A 98 -11.31 -12.05 -5.93
CA ALA A 98 -9.92 -12.32 -6.26
C ALA A 98 -9.72 -13.74 -6.80
N ALA A 99 -10.30 -14.74 -6.15
CA ALA A 99 -10.25 -16.14 -6.62
C ALA A 99 -10.88 -16.30 -8.01
N PHE A 100 -12.03 -15.68 -8.24
CA PHE A 100 -12.68 -15.72 -9.55
C PHE A 100 -11.84 -15.04 -10.64
N SER A 101 -11.27 -13.87 -10.34
CA SER A 101 -10.36 -13.18 -11.27
C SER A 101 -9.12 -14.01 -11.60
N SER A 102 -8.52 -14.65 -10.61
CA SER A 102 -7.36 -15.54 -10.80
C SER A 102 -7.71 -16.73 -11.68
N LEU A 103 -8.89 -17.32 -11.50
CA LEU A 103 -9.35 -18.44 -12.35
C LEU A 103 -9.58 -18.01 -13.80
N LEU A 104 -10.00 -16.78 -14.07
CA LEU A 104 -10.17 -16.26 -15.43
C LEU A 104 -8.83 -16.00 -16.14
N ILE A 105 -7.80 -15.63 -15.39
CA ILE A 105 -6.47 -15.35 -15.96
C ILE A 105 -5.67 -16.63 -16.17
N LEU A 106 -5.91 -17.67 -15.37
CA LEU A 106 -5.20 -18.95 -15.41
C LEU A 106 -5.09 -19.58 -16.82
N PRO A 107 -6.14 -19.60 -17.67
CA PRO A 107 -6.04 -20.15 -19.01
C PRO A 107 -5.13 -19.35 -19.97
N ILE A 108 -4.92 -18.06 -19.68
CA ILE A 108 -4.13 -17.14 -20.52
C ILE A 108 -2.64 -17.28 -20.20
N GLU A 109 -2.29 -17.35 -18.93
CA GLU A 109 -0.89 -17.43 -18.49
C GLU A 109 -0.37 -18.86 -18.36
N GLY A 110 -1.25 -19.84 -18.31
CA GLY A 110 -0.92 -21.24 -18.02
C GLY A 110 -0.62 -21.47 -16.53
N PHE A 111 -0.76 -22.73 -16.12
CA PHE A 111 -0.46 -23.12 -14.73
C PHE A 111 1.03 -23.51 -14.63
N HIS A 112 1.84 -22.55 -14.21
CA HIS A 112 3.25 -22.79 -13.91
C HIS A 112 3.45 -22.72 -12.40
N ALA A 113 3.49 -23.85 -11.74
CA ALA A 113 3.69 -23.95 -10.29
C ALA A 113 4.97 -24.73 -9.98
N PRO A 114 6.14 -24.09 -10.06
CA PRO A 114 7.43 -24.73 -9.79
C PRO A 114 7.54 -25.37 -8.41
N LEU A 115 6.74 -24.90 -7.46
CA LEU A 115 6.68 -25.42 -6.09
C LEU A 115 6.20 -26.87 -6.03
N PHE A 116 5.35 -27.29 -6.98
CA PHE A 116 4.79 -28.65 -7.07
C PHE A 116 5.51 -29.51 -8.11
N SER A 117 6.56 -28.98 -8.79
CA SER A 117 7.45 -29.77 -9.63
C SER A 117 8.41 -30.60 -8.77
N GLU A 118 8.76 -31.78 -9.20
CA GLU A 118 9.70 -32.64 -8.49
C GLU A 118 11.15 -32.13 -8.57
N PRO A 119 11.92 -32.28 -7.47
CA PRO A 119 11.59 -32.80 -6.15
C PRO A 119 10.88 -31.76 -5.25
N PHE A 120 9.88 -32.21 -4.47
CA PHE A 120 9.19 -31.36 -3.52
C PHE A 120 10.12 -30.88 -2.40
N HIS A 121 10.25 -29.56 -2.23
CA HIS A 121 11.09 -28.95 -1.21
C HIS A 121 10.24 -28.36 -0.08
N TRP A 122 10.41 -28.84 1.14
CA TRP A 122 9.69 -28.35 2.31
C TRP A 122 9.93 -26.87 2.62
N TRP A 123 11.13 -26.36 2.37
CA TRP A 123 11.47 -24.98 2.71
C TRP A 123 10.68 -23.95 1.88
N PRO A 124 10.63 -23.99 0.54
CA PRO A 124 9.78 -23.10 -0.25
C PRO A 124 8.30 -23.21 0.11
N PHE A 125 7.80 -24.41 0.44
CA PHE A 125 6.43 -24.62 0.87
C PHE A 125 6.14 -23.94 2.22
N ALA A 126 7.04 -24.06 3.19
CA ALA A 126 6.91 -23.40 4.50
C ALA A 126 6.92 -21.85 4.35
N VAL A 127 7.80 -21.31 3.48
CA VAL A 127 7.84 -19.89 3.17
C VAL A 127 6.54 -19.44 2.51
N LEU A 128 6.00 -20.21 1.55
CA LEU A 128 4.70 -19.91 0.93
C LEU A 128 3.58 -19.87 1.98
N MET A 129 3.50 -20.86 2.86
CA MET A 129 2.50 -20.90 3.93
C MET A 129 2.64 -19.71 4.88
N PHE A 130 3.87 -19.34 5.24
CA PHE A 130 4.13 -18.15 6.05
C PHE A 130 3.61 -16.88 5.36
N VAL A 131 3.91 -16.69 4.06
CA VAL A 131 3.47 -15.53 3.29
C VAL A 131 1.94 -15.51 3.13
N LEU A 132 1.30 -16.65 2.93
CA LEU A 132 -0.16 -16.73 2.82
C LEU A 132 -0.85 -16.38 4.15
N ILE A 133 -0.34 -16.86 5.28
CA ILE A 133 -1.00 -16.67 6.57
C ILE A 133 -0.70 -15.28 7.13
N PHE A 134 0.57 -14.88 7.27
CA PHE A 134 0.94 -13.65 7.95
C PHE A 134 0.69 -12.39 7.12
N PRO A 135 1.37 -12.14 5.99
CA PRO A 135 1.15 -10.90 5.26
C PRO A 135 -0.23 -10.85 4.61
N THR A 136 -0.76 -11.97 4.12
CA THR A 136 -2.03 -11.94 3.40
C THR A 136 -3.22 -11.90 4.36
N VAL A 137 -3.42 -12.93 5.19
CA VAL A 137 -4.61 -13.01 6.04
C VAL A 137 -4.63 -11.88 7.07
N ILE A 138 -3.52 -11.63 7.76
CA ILE A 138 -3.45 -10.61 8.82
C ILE A 138 -3.60 -9.22 8.23
N SER A 139 -2.90 -8.89 7.14
CA SER A 139 -3.00 -7.56 6.53
C SER A 139 -4.38 -7.28 5.96
N TYR A 140 -4.99 -8.25 5.27
CA TYR A 140 -6.35 -8.10 4.76
C TYR A 140 -7.42 -8.03 5.85
N LEU A 141 -7.15 -8.53 7.06
CA LEU A 141 -8.01 -8.30 8.22
C LEU A 141 -7.81 -6.92 8.82
N LEU A 142 -6.56 -6.48 8.96
CA LEU A 142 -6.22 -5.21 9.63
C LEU A 142 -6.61 -3.98 8.81
N ILE A 143 -6.47 -4.01 7.48
CA ILE A 143 -6.83 -2.88 6.61
C ILE A 143 -8.31 -2.48 6.75
N PRO A 144 -9.29 -3.39 6.61
CA PRO A 144 -10.70 -3.06 6.84
C PRO A 144 -10.99 -2.60 8.27
N ILE A 145 -10.33 -3.16 9.27
CA ILE A 145 -10.45 -2.70 10.66
C ILE A 145 -9.98 -1.25 10.78
N GLY A 146 -8.83 -0.93 10.20
CA GLY A 146 -8.32 0.44 10.10
C GLY A 146 -9.30 1.38 9.40
N LEU A 147 -9.85 0.99 8.25
CA LEU A 147 -10.84 1.77 7.50
C LEU A 147 -12.15 1.99 8.23
N LYS A 148 -12.51 1.14 9.19
CA LYS A 148 -13.70 1.31 10.02
C LYS A 148 -13.57 2.46 11.02
N TYR A 149 -12.37 2.70 11.53
CA TYR A 149 -12.13 3.69 12.58
C TYR A 149 -11.42 4.95 12.10
N LEU A 150 -10.67 4.86 11.01
CA LEU A 150 -9.85 5.92 10.43
C LEU A 150 -10.42 6.38 9.09
N LYS A 151 -10.07 7.61 8.69
CA LYS A 151 -10.38 8.09 7.33
C LYS A 151 -9.49 7.39 6.30
N THR A 152 -10.02 7.21 5.08
CA THR A 152 -9.31 6.52 3.99
C THR A 152 -7.96 7.17 3.67
N THR A 153 -7.91 8.51 3.65
CA THR A 153 -6.67 9.26 3.41
C THR A 153 -5.59 8.93 4.45
N LEU A 154 -5.96 8.79 5.72
CA LEU A 154 -5.03 8.45 6.79
C LEU A 154 -4.53 7.01 6.64
N VAL A 155 -5.42 6.06 6.33
CA VAL A 155 -5.03 4.66 6.09
C VAL A 155 -4.07 4.55 4.90
N ALA A 156 -4.30 5.30 3.83
CA ALA A 156 -3.41 5.32 2.67
C ALA A 156 -2.01 5.87 3.01
N ILE A 157 -1.93 6.93 3.80
CA ILE A 157 -0.66 7.54 4.22
C ILE A 157 0.13 6.62 5.16
N TYR A 158 -0.54 5.85 6.02
CA TYR A 158 0.14 4.84 6.83
C TYR A 158 0.84 3.77 5.98
N GLY A 159 0.46 3.61 4.71
CA GLY A 159 1.20 2.80 3.75
C GLY A 159 2.68 3.19 3.61
N TYR A 160 3.04 4.45 3.85
CA TYR A 160 4.45 4.86 3.85
C TYR A 160 5.27 4.25 4.99
N LEU A 161 4.64 3.84 6.09
CA LEU A 161 5.34 3.15 7.19
C LEU A 161 5.93 1.81 6.75
N ILE A 162 5.37 1.19 5.71
CA ILE A 162 5.90 -0.05 5.12
C ILE A 162 7.34 0.17 4.63
N LEU A 163 7.62 1.33 4.02
CA LEU A 163 8.96 1.68 3.55
C LEU A 163 9.95 1.82 4.72
N ILE A 164 9.50 2.39 5.84
CA ILE A 164 10.32 2.52 7.04
C ILE A 164 10.67 1.14 7.60
N VAL A 165 9.67 0.27 7.73
CA VAL A 165 9.87 -1.11 8.23
C VAL A 165 10.79 -1.89 7.28
N ALA A 166 10.58 -1.78 5.96
CA ALA A 166 11.42 -2.42 4.96
C ALA A 166 12.88 -1.95 5.05
N THR A 167 13.11 -0.63 5.17
CA THR A 167 14.47 -0.07 5.31
C THR A 167 15.16 -0.54 6.60
N ILE A 168 14.44 -0.52 7.74
CA ILE A 168 15.00 -1.00 9.02
C ILE A 168 15.34 -2.49 8.92
N THR A 169 14.44 -3.30 8.34
CA THR A 169 14.67 -4.74 8.19
C THR A 169 15.86 -5.02 7.28
N SER A 170 15.99 -4.29 6.16
CA SER A 170 17.13 -4.41 5.24
C SER A 170 18.47 -4.09 5.92
N LEU A 171 18.49 -3.05 6.77
CA LEU A 171 19.67 -2.70 7.57
C LEU A 171 20.01 -3.78 8.60
N LEU A 172 19.01 -4.34 9.29
CA LEU A 172 19.21 -5.38 10.30
C LEU A 172 19.73 -6.69 9.71
N ILE A 173 19.30 -7.04 8.49
CA ILE A 173 19.75 -8.23 7.76
C ILE A 173 21.12 -7.99 7.10
N GLY A 174 21.58 -6.73 7.04
CA GLY A 174 22.88 -6.37 6.43
C GLY A 174 22.84 -6.33 4.90
N GLN A 175 21.65 -6.25 4.29
CA GLN A 175 21.50 -6.10 2.84
C GLN A 175 21.84 -4.68 2.37
N ASP A 176 21.49 -3.68 3.19
CA ASP A 176 21.78 -2.27 2.92
C ASP A 176 22.81 -1.70 3.89
N ARG A 177 23.53 -0.68 3.43
CA ARG A 177 24.43 0.11 4.28
C ARG A 177 23.67 1.33 4.83
N PHE A 178 23.97 1.69 6.08
CA PHE A 178 23.42 2.90 6.69
C PHE A 178 23.71 4.13 5.84
N SER A 179 22.68 4.88 5.51
CA SER A 179 22.77 6.13 4.74
C SER A 179 22.06 7.27 5.47
N TRP A 180 22.71 8.40 5.60
CA TRP A 180 22.09 9.62 6.12
C TRP A 180 20.88 10.06 5.31
N THR A 181 20.91 9.80 4.01
CA THR A 181 19.79 10.09 3.09
C THR A 181 18.54 9.29 3.44
N GLN A 182 18.69 8.00 3.76
CA GLN A 182 17.59 7.15 4.21
C GLN A 182 17.02 7.61 5.55
N THR A 183 17.88 8.03 6.49
CA THR A 183 17.44 8.58 7.78
C THR A 183 16.61 9.85 7.59
N PHE A 184 17.04 10.76 6.71
CA PHE A 184 16.29 11.95 6.38
C PHE A 184 14.94 11.62 5.71
N ALA A 185 14.93 10.64 4.80
CA ALA A 185 13.70 10.16 4.16
C ALA A 185 12.68 9.63 5.19
N ILE A 186 13.12 8.85 6.16
CA ILE A 186 12.27 8.33 7.25
C ILE A 186 11.67 9.47 8.07
N ILE A 187 12.46 10.49 8.42
CA ILE A 187 11.98 11.68 9.15
C ILE A 187 10.91 12.42 8.34
N CYS A 188 11.11 12.59 7.03
CA CYS A 188 10.11 13.21 6.16
C CYS A 188 8.81 12.40 6.10
N ILE A 189 8.90 11.07 6.02
CA ILE A 189 7.71 10.20 6.03
C ILE A 189 6.95 10.36 7.35
N CYS A 190 7.64 10.27 8.48
CA CYS A 190 7.01 10.44 9.80
C CYS A 190 6.36 11.82 9.96
N ALA A 191 7.03 12.88 9.52
CA ALA A 191 6.49 14.24 9.54
C ALA A 191 5.24 14.37 8.65
N GLY A 192 5.27 13.77 7.46
CA GLY A 192 4.11 13.76 6.55
C GLY A 192 2.90 13.07 7.15
N VAL A 193 3.08 11.87 7.72
CA VAL A 193 2.02 11.11 8.41
C VAL A 193 1.45 11.93 9.56
N TYR A 194 2.29 12.51 10.41
CA TYR A 194 1.89 13.30 11.57
C TYR A 194 1.09 14.56 11.18
N LEU A 195 1.49 15.27 10.12
CA LEU A 195 0.76 16.44 9.62
C LEU A 195 -0.65 16.09 9.15
N VAL A 196 -0.82 14.98 8.45
CA VAL A 196 -2.15 14.54 8.00
C VAL A 196 -3.01 14.09 9.18
N GLU A 197 -2.44 13.40 10.16
CA GLU A 197 -3.13 12.98 11.36
C GLU A 197 -3.66 14.18 12.17
N ILE A 198 -2.84 15.22 12.36
CA ILE A 198 -3.28 16.47 13.03
C ILE A 198 -4.39 17.15 12.23
N ALA A 199 -4.26 17.22 10.90
CA ALA A 199 -5.26 17.84 10.04
C ALA A 199 -6.62 17.16 10.19
N GLU A 200 -6.64 15.82 10.20
CA GLU A 200 -7.88 15.06 10.39
C GLU A 200 -8.43 15.14 11.82
N GLY A 201 -7.56 15.20 12.83
CA GLY A 201 -7.95 15.41 14.21
C GLY A 201 -8.66 16.75 14.44
N LYS A 202 -8.20 17.82 13.77
CA LYS A 202 -8.84 19.14 13.81
C LYS A 202 -10.22 19.14 13.13
N GLU A 203 -10.36 18.46 11.98
CA GLU A 203 -11.66 18.33 11.31
C GLU A 203 -12.72 17.61 12.17
N LYS A 204 -12.31 16.52 12.85
CA LYS A 204 -13.24 15.80 13.75
C LYS A 204 -13.75 16.66 14.90
N LYS A 205 -12.94 17.59 15.42
CA LYS A 205 -13.37 18.52 16.47
C LYS A 205 -14.34 19.59 15.97
N THR A 206 -14.14 20.08 14.75
CA THR A 206 -15.00 21.13 14.16
C THR A 206 -16.39 20.61 13.78
N VAL A 207 -16.56 19.32 13.50
CA VAL A 207 -17.85 18.70 13.14
C VAL A 207 -18.68 18.32 14.39
N LYS A 208 -18.06 18.27 15.58
CA LYS A 208 -18.75 17.94 16.85
C LYS A 208 -19.30 19.16 17.62
N VAL A 209 -19.05 20.37 17.13
CA VAL A 209 -19.62 21.64 17.61
C VAL A 209 -20.74 22.07 16.66
#